data_4f2217d21bcedbbc415cf0b1a06573d9
#
_entry.id   4f2217d21bcedbbc415cf0b1a06573d9
#
_cell.length_a   1.000
_cell.length_b   1.000
_cell.length_c   1.000
_cell.angle_alpha   90.00
_cell.angle_beta   90.00
_cell.angle_gamma   90.00
#
_symmetry.space_group_name_H-M   'P 1'
#
loop_
_entity.id
_entity.type
_entity.pdbx_description
1 polymer ?
#
loop_
_entity_poly.entity_id
_entity_poly.type
_entity_poly.pdbx_seq_one_letter_code
_entity_poly.pdbx_strand_id
1 'polypeptide(L)'
;MIRRLSVFKGKSPSTPTGPSAGAAPGARDLAQFLDYQKVSYRRAVEQHQARQWSVVMGNEAGDLDSLASAIAYAWYATNHLQQLTVPLVQIDREDFALRAENLHALESAGIDPTILLTADEIPAPSGETYALVDHNKLDSRFALVSFPAASGSSLSHGSNHSTPGSPISAESKVVAIVDHHADEGVHLDANPRIVEQSGSCASLVTRLFSSIPNYTIPPELAVLLLSAITIDTNGLKEGGKAVQVDRDAADWLLPQANLDASTSFASKDKDSYRALRDLNDTLQSKKNDVAHLDTRDLLRRDYKEYTFAPAWAPDKTLRAGLATVPRGLKGWLADLRPSSAGTNAKGKDKSSPDFWDACASYMDERELDVLGVLTSWRDDGRIGSRGKHRREQAWLLRTASESDELPRRLWAGLEESKALKLKRKDGKRYAWYKDGWVARVYEQGDASATRKATAPLLRDIVEGRKAGL
;
A
#
# COMPACT_ATOMS: atom_id res chain seq x y z
N MET A 1 13.01 18.10 -69.69
CA MET A 1 12.00 17.31 -68.96
C MET A 1 11.77 17.95 -67.54
N ILE A 2 10.72 18.70 -67.47
CA ILE A 2 10.40 19.54 -66.28
C ILE A 2 9.50 18.73 -65.38
N ARG A 3 9.93 18.41 -64.19
CA ARG A 3 9.08 17.78 -63.11
C ARG A 3 8.34 18.86 -62.31
N ARG A 4 7.01 18.79 -62.38
CA ARG A 4 6.10 19.64 -61.62
C ARG A 4 6.16 19.34 -60.13
N LEU A 5 6.40 20.36 -59.30
CA LEU A 5 6.22 20.36 -57.87
C LEU A 5 4.72 20.52 -57.55
N SER A 6 4.14 19.58 -56.83
CA SER A 6 2.78 19.68 -56.30
C SER A 6 2.82 20.40 -54.96
N VAL A 7 2.05 21.50 -54.90
CA VAL A 7 1.86 22.32 -53.70
C VAL A 7 0.92 21.60 -52.74
N PHE A 8 1.39 21.25 -51.53
CA PHE A 8 0.53 20.82 -50.43
C PHE A 8 -0.18 22.03 -49.85
N LYS A 9 -1.50 22.06 -49.97
CA LYS A 9 -2.37 23.01 -49.22
C LYS A 9 -2.40 22.58 -47.76
N GLY A 10 -1.88 23.42 -46.86
CA GLY A 10 -2.00 23.28 -45.42
C GLY A 10 -3.48 23.40 -44.99
N LYS A 11 -3.94 22.42 -44.23
CA LYS A 11 -5.17 22.53 -43.45
C LYS A 11 -4.89 23.34 -42.20
N SER A 12 -5.66 24.38 -41.98
CA SER A 12 -5.68 25.16 -40.72
C SER A 12 -6.05 24.26 -39.54
N PRO A 13 -5.47 24.47 -38.34
CA PRO A 13 -5.85 23.71 -37.15
C PRO A 13 -7.25 24.15 -36.72
N SER A 14 -8.14 23.16 -36.63
CA SER A 14 -9.47 23.33 -36.05
C SER A 14 -9.35 23.52 -34.55
N THR A 15 -9.89 24.59 -34.01
CA THR A 15 -10.06 24.88 -32.59
C THR A 15 -10.82 23.75 -31.91
N PRO A 16 -10.36 23.20 -30.76
CA PRO A 16 -11.12 22.21 -30.05
C PRO A 16 -12.35 22.87 -29.42
N THR A 17 -13.51 22.48 -29.90
CA THR A 17 -14.80 22.76 -29.25
C THR A 17 -14.81 22.05 -27.91
N GLY A 18 -15.10 22.79 -26.82
CA GLY A 18 -15.22 22.27 -25.47
C GLY A 18 -16.26 21.15 -25.37
N PRO A 19 -16.14 20.28 -24.34
CA PRO A 19 -17.01 19.13 -24.22
C PRO A 19 -18.45 19.56 -23.96
N SER A 20 -19.35 19.18 -24.84
CA SER A 20 -20.79 19.23 -24.59
C SER A 20 -21.13 18.25 -23.46
N ALA A 21 -21.77 18.74 -22.42
CA ALA A 21 -22.44 17.90 -21.42
C ALA A 21 -23.44 16.99 -22.15
N GLY A 22 -23.24 15.64 -22.04
CA GLY A 22 -24.26 14.70 -22.47
C GLY A 22 -23.85 13.68 -23.55
N ALA A 23 -22.68 13.07 -23.46
CA ALA A 23 -22.47 11.78 -24.08
C ALA A 23 -22.62 10.68 -23.01
N ALA A 24 -23.58 9.77 -23.23
CA ALA A 24 -23.68 8.54 -22.43
C ALA A 24 -22.33 7.84 -22.40
N PRO A 25 -21.91 7.21 -21.28
CA PRO A 25 -20.65 6.50 -21.18
C PRO A 25 -20.72 5.21 -22.01
N GLY A 26 -20.52 5.33 -23.33
CA GLY A 26 -20.32 4.20 -24.22
C GLY A 26 -18.87 3.78 -24.14
N ALA A 27 -18.64 2.60 -23.59
CA ALA A 27 -17.48 1.72 -23.77
C ALA A 27 -16.10 2.43 -23.87
N ARG A 28 -15.71 3.20 -22.87
CA ARG A 28 -14.29 3.51 -22.67
C ARG A 28 -13.64 2.26 -22.12
N ASP A 29 -12.48 1.86 -22.64
CA ASP A 29 -11.67 0.85 -21.97
C ASP A 29 -11.23 1.38 -20.59
N LEU A 30 -10.79 0.50 -19.71
CA LEU A 30 -10.42 0.87 -18.34
C LEU A 30 -9.28 1.90 -18.31
N ALA A 31 -8.29 1.78 -19.21
CA ALA A 31 -7.16 2.70 -19.28
C ALA A 31 -7.60 4.12 -19.66
N GLN A 32 -8.46 4.25 -20.68
CA GLN A 32 -9.03 5.55 -21.09
C GLN A 32 -9.87 6.18 -19.97
N PHE A 33 -10.62 5.37 -19.22
CA PHE A 33 -11.34 5.83 -18.04
C PHE A 33 -10.41 6.43 -17.00
N LEU A 34 -9.35 5.69 -16.61
CA LEU A 34 -8.41 6.11 -15.57
C LEU A 34 -7.67 7.40 -15.95
N ASP A 35 -7.16 7.49 -17.17
CA ASP A 35 -6.50 8.70 -17.67
C ASP A 35 -7.44 9.90 -17.67
N TYR A 36 -8.68 9.72 -18.16
CA TYR A 36 -9.68 10.76 -18.17
C TYR A 36 -10.03 11.26 -16.76
N GLN A 37 -10.21 10.36 -15.79
CA GLN A 37 -10.53 10.73 -14.41
C GLN A 37 -9.38 11.51 -13.77
N LYS A 38 -8.13 11.05 -13.93
CA LYS A 38 -6.94 11.76 -13.42
C LYS A 38 -6.83 13.18 -13.99
N VAL A 39 -6.89 13.30 -15.33
CA VAL A 39 -6.77 14.60 -16.02
C VAL A 39 -7.91 15.53 -15.62
N SER A 40 -9.15 15.02 -15.56
CA SER A 40 -10.33 15.82 -15.21
C SER A 40 -10.31 16.29 -13.76
N TYR A 41 -9.90 15.42 -12.84
CA TYR A 41 -9.73 15.78 -11.41
C TYR A 41 -8.67 16.86 -11.23
N ARG A 42 -7.48 16.71 -11.85
CA ARG A 42 -6.41 17.72 -11.77
C ARG A 42 -6.88 19.07 -12.28
N ARG A 43 -7.59 19.09 -13.40
CA ARG A 43 -8.20 20.33 -13.92
C ARG A 43 -9.22 20.91 -12.95
N ALA A 44 -10.06 20.09 -12.31
CA ALA A 44 -11.01 20.57 -11.32
C ALA A 44 -10.33 21.19 -10.10
N VAL A 45 -9.20 20.63 -9.66
CA VAL A 45 -8.36 21.23 -8.59
C VAL A 45 -7.84 22.59 -9.01
N GLU A 46 -7.25 22.72 -10.21
CA GLU A 46 -6.74 23.99 -10.76
C GLU A 46 -7.85 25.07 -10.86
N GLN A 47 -9.08 24.63 -11.13
CA GLN A 47 -10.25 25.51 -11.24
C GLN A 47 -11.00 25.72 -9.90
N HIS A 48 -10.48 25.26 -8.77
CA HIS A 48 -11.12 25.30 -7.44
C HIS A 48 -12.50 24.59 -7.39
N GLN A 49 -12.68 23.54 -8.18
CA GLN A 49 -13.90 22.74 -8.29
C GLN A 49 -13.73 21.31 -7.69
N ALA A 50 -12.67 21.06 -6.95
CA ALA A 50 -12.38 19.74 -6.35
C ALA A 50 -13.52 19.24 -5.43
N ARG A 51 -14.30 20.14 -4.84
CA ARG A 51 -15.46 19.81 -3.98
C ARG A 51 -16.53 18.96 -4.65
N GLN A 52 -16.55 18.92 -5.98
CA GLN A 52 -17.49 18.09 -6.74
C GLN A 52 -17.01 16.65 -6.91
N TRP A 53 -15.80 16.36 -6.48
CA TRP A 53 -15.13 15.08 -6.67
C TRP A 53 -15.09 14.26 -5.38
N SER A 54 -15.13 12.95 -5.55
CA SER A 54 -14.80 11.98 -4.51
C SER A 54 -13.48 11.30 -4.86
N VAL A 55 -12.51 11.39 -3.98
CA VAL A 55 -11.24 10.66 -4.07
C VAL A 55 -11.46 9.27 -3.48
N VAL A 56 -11.30 8.24 -4.30
CA VAL A 56 -11.40 6.83 -3.87
C VAL A 56 -10.02 6.32 -3.55
N MET A 57 -9.75 5.95 -2.32
CA MET A 57 -8.42 5.56 -1.90
C MET A 57 -8.37 4.23 -1.15
N GLY A 58 -7.34 3.43 -1.44
CA GLY A 58 -6.93 2.30 -0.63
C GLY A 58 -6.13 2.77 0.60
N ASN A 59 -5.59 1.84 1.38
CA ASN A 59 -4.75 2.16 2.54
C ASN A 59 -3.31 2.57 2.12
N GLU A 60 -2.55 3.08 3.09
CA GLU A 60 -1.19 3.57 2.89
C GLU A 60 -0.17 2.49 2.51
N ALA A 61 -0.50 1.21 2.65
CA ALA A 61 0.38 0.14 2.19
C ALA A 61 0.42 0.05 0.66
N GLY A 62 -0.62 0.53 -0.04
CA GLY A 62 -0.69 0.56 -1.50
C GLY A 62 -0.49 -0.82 -2.13
N ASP A 63 -0.96 -1.87 -1.47
CA ASP A 63 -0.87 -3.23 -2.00
C ASP A 63 -1.91 -3.48 -3.10
N LEU A 64 -1.90 -4.67 -3.65
CA LEU A 64 -2.74 -4.97 -4.81
C LEU A 64 -4.24 -4.93 -4.48
N ASP A 65 -4.63 -5.28 -3.25
CA ASP A 65 -6.02 -5.22 -2.81
C ASP A 65 -6.52 -3.77 -2.72
N SER A 66 -5.74 -2.90 -2.08
CA SER A 66 -6.01 -1.46 -2.02
C SER A 66 -6.10 -0.81 -3.40
N LEU A 67 -5.13 -1.12 -4.28
CA LEU A 67 -5.06 -0.56 -5.64
C LEU A 67 -6.26 -1.01 -6.49
N ALA A 68 -6.53 -2.31 -6.54
CA ALA A 68 -7.62 -2.87 -7.35
C ALA A 68 -8.99 -2.41 -6.84
N SER A 69 -9.18 -2.39 -5.52
CA SER A 69 -10.41 -1.94 -4.88
C SER A 69 -10.68 -0.46 -5.15
N ALA A 70 -9.66 0.41 -5.12
CA ALA A 70 -9.82 1.83 -5.40
C ALA A 70 -10.22 2.08 -6.87
N ILE A 71 -9.57 1.42 -7.81
CA ILE A 71 -9.91 1.51 -9.25
C ILE A 71 -11.34 1.01 -9.48
N ALA A 72 -11.68 -0.15 -8.92
CA ALA A 72 -12.99 -0.77 -9.11
C ALA A 72 -14.11 0.06 -8.48
N TYR A 73 -13.93 0.56 -7.25
CA TYR A 73 -14.96 1.39 -6.63
C TYR A 73 -15.14 2.73 -7.38
N ALA A 74 -14.05 3.34 -7.88
CA ALA A 74 -14.17 4.54 -8.71
C ALA A 74 -14.93 4.26 -10.01
N TRP A 75 -14.67 3.11 -10.65
CA TRP A 75 -15.46 2.66 -11.81
C TRP A 75 -16.95 2.51 -11.46
N TYR A 76 -17.25 1.83 -10.37
CA TYR A 76 -18.63 1.63 -9.88
C TYR A 76 -19.33 2.97 -9.63
N ALA A 77 -18.70 3.84 -8.84
CA ALA A 77 -19.30 5.11 -8.45
C ALA A 77 -19.51 6.05 -9.65
N THR A 78 -18.57 6.07 -10.61
CA THR A 78 -18.74 6.88 -11.82
C THR A 78 -19.81 6.31 -12.76
N ASN A 79 -19.76 5.01 -13.07
CA ASN A 79 -20.61 4.45 -14.14
C ASN A 79 -22.00 4.03 -13.65
N HIS A 80 -22.14 3.66 -12.37
CA HIS A 80 -23.43 3.26 -11.81
C HIS A 80 -24.07 4.35 -10.96
N LEU A 81 -23.31 5.02 -10.08
CA LEU A 81 -23.84 6.07 -9.21
C LEU A 81 -23.78 7.47 -9.84
N GLN A 82 -23.18 7.61 -11.02
CA GLN A 82 -23.01 8.88 -11.76
C GLN A 82 -22.28 9.97 -10.95
N GLN A 83 -21.29 9.55 -10.15
CA GLN A 83 -20.48 10.45 -9.33
C GLN A 83 -19.16 10.80 -10.03
N LEU A 84 -18.64 12.00 -9.80
CA LEU A 84 -17.30 12.37 -10.23
C LEU A 84 -16.28 11.77 -9.24
N THR A 85 -15.50 10.79 -9.68
CA THR A 85 -14.55 10.10 -8.83
C THR A 85 -13.18 9.99 -9.47
N VAL A 86 -12.13 9.92 -8.65
CA VAL A 86 -10.77 9.61 -9.09
C VAL A 86 -10.17 8.57 -8.15
N PRO A 87 -9.62 7.45 -8.66
CA PRO A 87 -8.92 6.51 -7.81
C PRO A 87 -7.53 7.05 -7.45
N LEU A 88 -7.18 6.98 -6.16
CA LEU A 88 -5.89 7.35 -5.61
C LEU A 88 -5.16 6.10 -5.10
N VAL A 89 -3.96 5.87 -5.60
CA VAL A 89 -3.03 4.89 -5.03
C VAL A 89 -2.18 5.60 -3.98
N GLN A 90 -2.30 5.19 -2.70
CA GLN A 90 -1.67 5.89 -1.58
C GLN A 90 -0.16 5.60 -1.42
N ILE A 91 0.56 5.45 -2.52
CA ILE A 91 2.03 5.39 -2.56
C ILE A 91 2.56 6.48 -3.50
N ASP A 92 3.81 6.84 -3.32
CA ASP A 92 4.49 7.74 -4.24
C ASP A 92 4.77 7.05 -5.57
N ARG A 93 4.89 7.82 -6.65
CA ARG A 93 5.12 7.29 -8.00
C ARG A 93 6.32 6.35 -8.06
N GLU A 94 7.41 6.71 -7.41
CA GLU A 94 8.64 5.90 -7.38
C GLU A 94 8.44 4.56 -6.65
N ASP A 95 7.47 4.46 -5.73
CA ASP A 95 7.21 3.29 -4.91
C ASP A 95 6.51 2.14 -5.64
N PHE A 96 6.02 2.37 -6.86
CA PHE A 96 5.56 1.27 -7.71
C PHE A 96 6.66 0.23 -7.95
N ALA A 97 7.93 0.65 -8.03
CA ALA A 97 9.06 -0.25 -8.17
C ALA A 97 9.21 -1.23 -7.00
N LEU A 98 8.67 -0.90 -5.82
CA LEU A 98 8.73 -1.74 -4.62
C LEU A 98 7.76 -2.92 -4.67
N ARG A 99 6.75 -2.87 -5.57
CA ARG A 99 5.64 -3.82 -5.63
C ARG A 99 5.51 -4.42 -7.03
N ALA A 100 6.43 -5.33 -7.34
CA ALA A 100 6.45 -5.99 -8.65
C ALA A 100 5.14 -6.76 -8.94
N GLU A 101 4.42 -7.21 -7.91
CA GLU A 101 3.10 -7.81 -8.02
C GLU A 101 2.04 -6.83 -8.54
N ASN A 102 2.05 -5.58 -8.08
CA ASN A 102 1.15 -4.53 -8.56
C ASN A 102 1.44 -4.19 -10.02
N LEU A 103 2.72 -3.99 -10.36
CA LEU A 103 3.13 -3.71 -11.74
C LEU A 103 2.72 -4.84 -12.69
N HIS A 104 2.91 -6.09 -12.28
CA HIS A 104 2.50 -7.25 -13.09
C HIS A 104 0.97 -7.33 -13.27
N ALA A 105 0.19 -7.06 -12.22
CA ALA A 105 -1.27 -7.04 -12.31
C ALA A 105 -1.78 -5.92 -13.21
N LEU A 106 -1.18 -4.71 -13.13
CA LEU A 106 -1.49 -3.58 -14.01
C LEU A 106 -1.12 -3.89 -15.45
N GLU A 107 0.06 -4.45 -15.73
CA GLU A 107 0.49 -4.90 -17.05
C GLU A 107 -0.48 -5.92 -17.64
N SER A 108 -0.89 -6.92 -16.85
CA SER A 108 -1.87 -7.94 -17.25
C SER A 108 -3.25 -7.36 -17.56
N ALA A 109 -3.59 -6.24 -16.92
CA ALA A 109 -4.82 -5.48 -17.17
C ALA A 109 -4.64 -4.38 -18.24
N GLY A 110 -3.48 -4.31 -18.93
CA GLY A 110 -3.21 -3.29 -19.96
C GLY A 110 -3.17 -1.86 -19.43
N ILE A 111 -2.86 -1.66 -18.14
CA ILE A 111 -2.85 -0.36 -17.46
C ILE A 111 -1.41 0.11 -17.27
N ASP A 112 -1.06 1.25 -17.89
CA ASP A 112 0.20 1.94 -17.60
C ASP A 112 0.08 2.62 -16.22
N PRO A 113 0.98 2.34 -15.25
CA PRO A 113 0.96 2.98 -13.93
C PRO A 113 0.97 4.53 -13.98
N THR A 114 1.50 5.13 -15.05
CA THR A 114 1.60 6.61 -15.17
C THR A 114 0.24 7.31 -15.25
N ILE A 115 -0.81 6.61 -15.68
CA ILE A 115 -2.17 7.17 -15.73
C ILE A 115 -2.89 7.17 -14.39
N LEU A 116 -2.35 6.50 -13.37
CA LEU A 116 -2.92 6.49 -12.02
C LEU A 116 -2.51 7.74 -11.25
N LEU A 117 -3.41 8.25 -10.40
CA LEU A 117 -3.10 9.30 -9.44
C LEU A 117 -2.38 8.69 -8.23
N THR A 118 -1.28 9.30 -7.78
CA THR A 118 -0.45 8.83 -6.65
C THR A 118 -0.38 9.84 -5.52
N ALA A 119 0.14 9.42 -4.36
CA ALA A 119 0.18 10.23 -3.15
C ALA A 119 1.00 11.51 -3.30
N ASP A 120 2.08 11.47 -4.07
CA ASP A 120 2.93 12.63 -4.40
C ASP A 120 2.32 13.59 -5.44
N GLU A 121 1.28 13.15 -6.15
CA GLU A 121 0.59 13.96 -7.17
C GLU A 121 -0.70 14.61 -6.65
N ILE A 122 -1.25 14.16 -5.51
CA ILE A 122 -2.47 14.72 -4.96
C ILE A 122 -2.16 16.04 -4.24
N PRO A 123 -2.89 17.12 -4.54
CA PRO A 123 -2.72 18.38 -3.83
C PRO A 123 -3.21 18.29 -2.39
N ALA A 124 -2.93 19.33 -1.60
CA ALA A 124 -3.54 19.47 -0.28
C ALA A 124 -5.07 19.45 -0.39
N PRO A 125 -5.77 18.92 0.61
CA PRO A 125 -7.24 18.81 0.60
C PRO A 125 -7.91 20.15 0.29
N SER A 126 -8.83 20.14 -0.69
CA SER A 126 -9.51 21.35 -1.19
C SER A 126 -11.05 21.28 -1.00
N GLY A 127 -11.50 20.34 -0.13
CA GLY A 127 -12.91 20.14 0.21
C GLY A 127 -13.61 19.05 -0.60
N GLU A 128 -12.86 18.21 -1.31
CA GLU A 128 -13.34 16.96 -1.88
C GLU A 128 -13.87 15.99 -0.82
N THR A 129 -14.66 15.04 -1.23
CA THR A 129 -15.12 13.93 -0.39
C THR A 129 -14.21 12.70 -0.60
N TYR A 130 -14.27 11.75 0.34
CA TYR A 130 -13.46 10.56 0.29
C TYR A 130 -14.31 9.29 0.33
N ALA A 131 -13.97 8.32 -0.51
CA ALA A 131 -14.45 6.95 -0.41
C ALA A 131 -13.27 6.05 -0.03
N LEU A 132 -13.39 5.34 1.09
CA LEU A 132 -12.32 4.52 1.64
C LEU A 132 -12.55 3.06 1.27
N VAL A 133 -11.53 2.40 0.72
CA VAL A 133 -11.54 0.97 0.44
C VAL A 133 -10.31 0.33 1.08
N ASP A 134 -10.47 -0.88 1.62
CA ASP A 134 -9.40 -1.62 2.29
C ASP A 134 -8.84 -0.92 3.55
N HIS A 135 -9.59 0.04 4.05
CA HIS A 135 -9.45 0.68 5.37
C HIS A 135 -10.73 1.46 5.68
N ASN A 136 -10.94 1.81 6.98
CA ASN A 136 -12.18 2.46 7.40
C ASN A 136 -11.97 3.72 8.25
N LYS A 137 -10.75 4.28 8.23
CA LYS A 137 -10.41 5.53 8.91
C LYS A 137 -9.56 6.40 7.98
N LEU A 138 -10.01 7.64 7.75
CA LEU A 138 -9.29 8.62 6.95
C LEU A 138 -7.99 9.03 7.62
N ASP A 139 -6.89 9.01 6.89
CA ASP A 139 -5.59 9.50 7.35
C ASP A 139 -5.64 11.02 7.62
N SER A 140 -4.96 11.46 8.68
CA SER A 140 -4.92 12.85 9.13
C SER A 140 -4.40 13.83 8.06
N ARG A 141 -3.56 13.39 7.14
CA ARG A 141 -3.05 14.21 6.02
C ARG A 141 -4.16 14.68 5.06
N PHE A 142 -5.28 13.96 5.02
CA PHE A 142 -6.45 14.30 4.22
C PHE A 142 -7.54 15.01 5.04
N ALA A 143 -7.35 15.16 6.35
CA ALA A 143 -8.24 15.94 7.17
C ALA A 143 -7.96 17.44 6.96
N LEU A 144 -8.99 18.23 6.67
CA LEU A 144 -8.86 19.68 6.65
C LEU A 144 -8.54 20.16 8.06
N VAL A 145 -7.36 20.72 8.25
CA VAL A 145 -6.99 21.35 9.51
C VAL A 145 -7.71 22.71 9.59
N SER A 146 -8.76 22.77 10.41
CA SER A 146 -9.36 24.07 10.78
C SER A 146 -8.34 24.84 11.60
N PHE A 147 -7.68 25.83 11.02
CA PHE A 147 -6.91 26.79 11.82
C PHE A 147 -7.94 27.56 12.68
N PRO A 148 -7.80 27.58 14.01
CA PRO A 148 -8.61 28.46 14.82
C PRO A 148 -8.40 29.88 14.31
N ALA A 149 -9.50 30.58 14.00
CA ALA A 149 -9.44 31.98 13.64
C ALA A 149 -8.62 32.70 14.69
N ALA A 150 -7.54 33.36 14.28
CA ALA A 150 -6.70 34.15 15.18
C ALA A 150 -7.63 35.09 15.96
N SER A 151 -7.71 34.91 17.26
CA SER A 151 -8.43 35.79 18.17
C SER A 151 -7.74 37.13 18.19
N GLY A 152 -8.03 37.94 17.18
CA GLY A 152 -7.67 39.35 17.15
C GLY A 152 -8.55 40.11 18.14
N SER A 153 -7.99 40.41 19.30
CA SER A 153 -8.54 41.40 20.21
C SER A 153 -8.53 42.77 19.52
N SER A 154 -9.70 43.28 19.13
CA SER A 154 -9.89 44.69 18.94
C SER A 154 -11.29 45.10 19.38
N LEU A 155 -11.28 45.90 20.45
CA LEU A 155 -12.38 46.74 20.88
C LEU A 155 -12.75 47.73 19.78
N SER A 156 -14.01 47.81 19.34
CA SER A 156 -14.77 49.03 19.24
C SER A 156 -16.09 48.88 18.45
N HIS A 157 -17.14 49.34 19.15
CA HIS A 157 -18.34 50.06 18.68
C HIS A 157 -18.98 49.78 17.32
N GLY A 158 -20.16 49.19 17.42
CA GLY A 158 -21.42 49.61 16.82
C GLY A 158 -21.51 49.82 15.31
N SER A 159 -22.20 48.88 14.65
CA SER A 159 -23.38 49.16 13.79
C SER A 159 -23.86 47.87 13.12
N ASN A 160 -25.16 47.65 13.14
CA ASN A 160 -25.87 46.59 12.49
C ASN A 160 -25.68 46.56 10.98
N HIS A 161 -25.04 45.56 10.44
CA HIS A 161 -25.36 45.04 9.11
C HIS A 161 -25.08 43.55 9.10
N SER A 162 -26.12 42.76 8.92
CA SER A 162 -26.08 41.33 8.68
C SER A 162 -25.34 41.03 7.39
N THR A 163 -24.12 40.48 7.53
CA THR A 163 -23.40 39.89 6.42
C THR A 163 -23.53 38.38 6.52
N PRO A 164 -24.08 37.71 5.50
CA PRO A 164 -24.08 36.23 5.43
C PRO A 164 -22.72 35.80 4.95
N GLY A 165 -22.01 34.99 5.73
CA GLY A 165 -20.76 34.39 5.29
C GLY A 165 -19.79 34.07 6.41
N SER A 166 -20.23 33.28 7.40
CA SER A 166 -19.25 32.50 8.17
C SER A 166 -18.56 31.53 7.22
N PRO A 167 -17.22 31.45 7.19
CA PRO A 167 -16.55 30.41 6.46
C PRO A 167 -16.99 29.07 7.08
N ILE A 168 -17.74 28.30 6.31
CA ILE A 168 -18.03 26.90 6.66
C ILE A 168 -16.65 26.23 6.60
N SER A 169 -16.09 25.89 7.76
CA SER A 169 -14.95 24.97 7.83
C SER A 169 -15.48 23.62 7.31
N ALA A 170 -15.24 23.36 6.03
CA ALA A 170 -15.62 22.10 5.44
C ALA A 170 -14.67 21.03 6.01
N GLU A 171 -15.13 20.28 7.00
CA GLU A 171 -14.44 19.06 7.41
C GLU A 171 -14.38 18.10 6.22
N SER A 172 -13.24 17.42 6.05
CA SER A 172 -13.10 16.36 5.05
C SER A 172 -14.12 15.27 5.33
N LYS A 173 -15.01 14.99 4.37
CA LYS A 173 -16.14 14.08 4.54
C LYS A 173 -15.84 12.74 3.88
N VAL A 174 -15.91 11.65 4.66
CA VAL A 174 -15.94 10.28 4.13
C VAL A 174 -17.38 9.95 3.74
N VAL A 175 -17.59 9.64 2.47
CA VAL A 175 -18.94 9.37 1.91
C VAL A 175 -19.21 7.89 1.72
N ALA A 176 -18.19 7.05 1.60
CA ALA A 176 -18.34 5.60 1.46
C ALA A 176 -17.18 4.84 2.11
N ILE A 177 -17.47 3.64 2.59
CA ILE A 177 -16.48 2.70 3.13
C ILE A 177 -16.79 1.30 2.64
N VAL A 178 -15.76 0.60 2.12
CA VAL A 178 -15.79 -0.84 1.85
C VAL A 178 -14.49 -1.43 2.38
N ASP A 179 -14.54 -2.24 3.43
CA ASP A 179 -13.35 -2.73 4.12
C ASP A 179 -13.55 -4.11 4.74
N HIS A 180 -12.46 -4.85 4.91
CA HIS A 180 -12.43 -6.16 5.54
C HIS A 180 -11.58 -6.22 6.82
N HIS A 181 -11.07 -5.10 7.28
CA HIS A 181 -10.32 -4.97 8.52
C HIS A 181 -11.23 -4.78 9.73
N ALA A 182 -10.64 -4.72 10.92
CA ALA A 182 -11.37 -4.39 12.14
C ALA A 182 -11.98 -2.99 12.02
N ASP A 183 -13.23 -2.85 12.47
CA ASP A 183 -13.94 -1.58 12.44
C ASP A 183 -13.37 -0.61 13.49
N GLU A 184 -12.89 0.54 13.03
CA GLU A 184 -12.38 1.63 13.90
C GLU A 184 -13.53 2.44 14.54
N GLY A 185 -14.79 2.21 14.16
CA GLY A 185 -15.97 2.85 14.73
C GLY A 185 -16.13 4.34 14.35
N VAL A 186 -15.50 4.78 13.27
CA VAL A 186 -15.56 6.18 12.79
C VAL A 186 -16.31 6.28 11.46
N HIS A 187 -16.64 7.51 11.01
CA HIS A 187 -17.36 7.79 9.75
C HIS A 187 -18.67 7.00 9.62
N LEU A 188 -19.48 6.98 10.69
CA LEU A 188 -20.71 6.17 10.76
C LEU A 188 -21.80 6.62 9.79
N ASP A 189 -21.72 7.82 9.24
CA ASP A 189 -22.63 8.42 8.26
C ASP A 189 -22.25 8.09 6.80
N ALA A 190 -21.15 7.37 6.58
CA ALA A 190 -20.76 6.91 5.25
C ALA A 190 -21.80 5.92 4.69
N ASN A 191 -22.15 6.07 3.39
CA ASN A 191 -23.10 5.18 2.71
C ASN A 191 -22.68 4.95 1.24
N PRO A 192 -22.33 3.71 0.84
CA PRO A 192 -22.35 2.49 1.66
C PRO A 192 -21.27 2.49 2.75
N ARG A 193 -21.56 1.83 3.87
CA ARG A 193 -20.59 1.49 4.89
C ARG A 193 -20.59 -0.01 5.10
N ILE A 194 -19.65 -0.69 4.43
CA ILE A 194 -19.49 -2.13 4.43
C ILE A 194 -18.15 -2.42 5.13
N VAL A 195 -18.21 -2.94 6.36
CA VAL A 195 -17.04 -3.40 7.10
C VAL A 195 -17.33 -4.83 7.51
N GLU A 196 -16.86 -5.78 6.72
CA GLU A 196 -17.20 -7.19 6.82
C GLU A 196 -15.99 -8.08 6.59
N GLN A 197 -15.93 -9.23 7.23
CA GLN A 197 -14.84 -10.17 7.06
C GLN A 197 -14.84 -10.79 5.67
N SER A 198 -13.71 -10.63 4.95
CA SER A 198 -13.41 -11.30 3.68
C SER A 198 -11.92 -11.60 3.58
N GLY A 199 -11.54 -12.40 2.60
CA GLY A 199 -10.13 -12.67 2.28
C GLY A 199 -9.45 -11.47 1.62
N SER A 200 -10.22 -10.67 0.85
CA SER A 200 -9.79 -9.48 0.10
C SER A 200 -10.91 -8.46 0.04
N CYS A 201 -10.60 -7.17 0.18
CA CYS A 201 -11.54 -6.06 -0.01
C CYS A 201 -12.12 -6.04 -1.44
N ALA A 202 -11.31 -6.44 -2.43
CA ALA A 202 -11.76 -6.55 -3.83
C ALA A 202 -12.97 -7.46 -3.99
N SER A 203 -13.15 -8.47 -3.11
CA SER A 203 -14.35 -9.33 -3.10
C SER A 203 -15.59 -8.56 -2.68
N LEU A 204 -15.50 -7.69 -1.66
CA LEU A 204 -16.61 -6.85 -1.21
C LEU A 204 -16.97 -5.79 -2.26
N VAL A 205 -15.98 -5.19 -2.91
CA VAL A 205 -16.22 -4.27 -4.04
C VAL A 205 -16.87 -5.00 -5.21
N THR A 206 -16.43 -6.22 -5.54
CA THR A 206 -17.04 -7.05 -6.59
C THR A 206 -18.51 -7.34 -6.29
N ARG A 207 -18.86 -7.56 -5.02
CA ARG A 207 -20.25 -7.78 -4.61
C ARG A 207 -21.18 -6.59 -4.95
N LEU A 208 -20.67 -5.35 -4.96
CA LEU A 208 -21.45 -4.19 -5.40
C LEU A 208 -21.88 -4.34 -6.86
N PHE A 209 -21.00 -4.78 -7.74
CA PHE A 209 -21.32 -5.02 -9.14
C PHE A 209 -22.26 -6.22 -9.33
N SER A 210 -21.96 -7.34 -8.68
CA SER A 210 -22.72 -8.58 -8.84
C SER A 210 -24.15 -8.48 -8.28
N SER A 211 -24.42 -7.51 -7.42
CA SER A 211 -25.76 -7.22 -6.93
C SER A 211 -26.67 -6.52 -7.96
N ILE A 212 -26.09 -6.02 -9.06
CA ILE A 212 -26.85 -5.33 -10.12
C ILE A 212 -27.18 -6.35 -11.22
N PRO A 213 -28.47 -6.57 -11.54
CA PRO A 213 -28.86 -7.52 -12.57
C PRO A 213 -28.20 -7.23 -13.91
N ASN A 214 -27.60 -8.26 -14.51
CA ASN A 214 -26.96 -8.20 -15.85
C ASN A 214 -25.86 -7.14 -15.99
N TYR A 215 -25.23 -6.71 -14.88
CA TYR A 215 -24.11 -5.76 -14.95
C TYR A 215 -22.85 -6.45 -15.46
N THR A 216 -22.12 -5.76 -16.31
CA THR A 216 -20.83 -6.23 -16.84
C THR A 216 -19.76 -5.16 -16.61
N ILE A 217 -18.54 -5.61 -16.39
CA ILE A 217 -17.36 -4.75 -16.23
C ILE A 217 -16.35 -5.01 -17.35
N PRO A 218 -15.42 -4.09 -17.63
CA PRO A 218 -14.32 -4.33 -18.56
C PRO A 218 -13.52 -5.58 -18.16
N PRO A 219 -13.10 -6.40 -19.13
CA PRO A 219 -12.26 -7.57 -18.85
C PRO A 219 -10.98 -7.23 -18.07
N GLU A 220 -10.38 -6.08 -18.32
CA GLU A 220 -9.19 -5.57 -17.66
C GLU A 220 -9.46 -5.36 -16.16
N LEU A 221 -10.64 -4.82 -15.81
CA LEU A 221 -11.05 -4.63 -14.42
C LEU A 221 -11.30 -5.97 -13.72
N ALA A 222 -11.90 -6.93 -14.44
CA ALA A 222 -12.10 -8.27 -13.91
C ALA A 222 -10.78 -8.98 -13.63
N VAL A 223 -9.78 -8.85 -14.52
CA VAL A 223 -8.41 -9.40 -14.32
C VAL A 223 -7.76 -8.76 -13.10
N LEU A 224 -7.86 -7.45 -12.94
CA LEU A 224 -7.27 -6.72 -11.81
C LEU A 224 -7.88 -7.15 -10.47
N LEU A 225 -9.21 -7.24 -10.39
CA LEU A 225 -9.92 -7.71 -9.19
C LEU A 225 -9.59 -9.17 -8.86
N LEU A 226 -9.56 -10.06 -9.85
CA LEU A 226 -9.14 -11.46 -9.67
C LEU A 226 -7.70 -11.56 -9.15
N SER A 227 -6.80 -10.70 -9.64
CA SER A 227 -5.42 -10.66 -9.18
C SER A 227 -5.33 -10.32 -7.68
N ALA A 228 -6.10 -9.32 -7.22
CA ALA A 228 -6.17 -8.92 -5.82
C ALA A 228 -6.75 -10.03 -4.94
N ILE A 229 -7.93 -10.57 -5.30
CA ILE A 229 -8.56 -11.67 -4.57
C ILE A 229 -7.63 -12.88 -4.48
N THR A 230 -6.98 -13.22 -5.58
CA THR A 230 -6.15 -14.41 -5.71
C THR A 230 -4.89 -14.33 -4.83
N ILE A 231 -4.19 -13.19 -4.85
CA ILE A 231 -2.95 -13.05 -4.08
C ILE A 231 -3.22 -13.05 -2.57
N ASP A 232 -4.33 -12.49 -2.11
CA ASP A 232 -4.66 -12.39 -0.69
C ASP A 232 -5.26 -13.66 -0.12
N THR A 233 -5.98 -14.41 -0.94
CA THR A 233 -6.60 -15.68 -0.55
C THR A 233 -5.73 -16.91 -0.85
N ASN A 234 -4.51 -16.68 -1.37
CA ASN A 234 -3.60 -17.75 -1.81
C ASN A 234 -4.28 -18.70 -2.83
N GLY A 235 -4.88 -18.12 -3.88
CA GLY A 235 -5.55 -18.85 -4.96
C GLY A 235 -6.86 -19.50 -4.52
N LEU A 236 -7.60 -18.88 -3.61
CA LEU A 236 -8.86 -19.42 -3.02
C LEU A 236 -8.67 -20.77 -2.33
N LYS A 237 -7.49 -21.01 -1.75
CA LYS A 237 -7.14 -22.28 -1.14
C LYS A 237 -8.12 -22.67 -0.04
N GLU A 238 -8.60 -23.94 -0.07
CA GLU A 238 -9.43 -24.51 0.98
C GLU A 238 -8.72 -24.48 2.36
N GLY A 239 -9.47 -24.12 3.41
CA GLY A 239 -8.92 -23.96 4.76
C GLY A 239 -7.96 -22.78 4.91
N GLY A 240 -7.82 -21.92 3.90
CA GLY A 240 -7.06 -20.70 3.94
C GLY A 240 -7.89 -19.50 4.42
N LYS A 241 -7.51 -18.28 3.96
CA LYS A 241 -8.21 -17.03 4.28
C LYS A 241 -9.52 -16.84 3.51
N ALA A 242 -9.69 -17.53 2.37
CA ALA A 242 -10.85 -17.37 1.51
C ALA A 242 -12.13 -17.77 2.24
N VAL A 243 -13.10 -16.88 2.24
CA VAL A 243 -14.47 -17.12 2.71
C VAL A 243 -15.45 -17.18 1.52
N GLN A 244 -16.74 -17.34 1.75
CA GLN A 244 -17.70 -17.56 0.65
C GLN A 244 -17.78 -16.36 -0.29
N VAL A 245 -17.76 -15.12 0.22
CA VAL A 245 -17.83 -13.90 -0.60
C VAL A 245 -16.65 -13.80 -1.59
N ASP A 246 -15.47 -14.35 -1.24
CA ASP A 246 -14.32 -14.36 -2.15
C ASP A 246 -14.52 -15.35 -3.32
N ARG A 247 -15.17 -16.49 -3.05
CA ARG A 247 -15.51 -17.49 -4.07
C ARG A 247 -16.59 -16.99 -4.99
N ASP A 248 -17.67 -16.41 -4.43
CA ASP A 248 -18.76 -15.83 -5.19
C ASP A 248 -18.26 -14.69 -6.11
N ALA A 249 -17.36 -13.85 -5.60
CA ALA A 249 -16.72 -12.78 -6.38
C ALA A 249 -15.89 -13.36 -7.53
N ALA A 250 -15.07 -14.37 -7.27
CA ALA A 250 -14.26 -15.02 -8.31
C ALA A 250 -15.13 -15.69 -9.37
N ASP A 251 -16.19 -16.40 -8.97
CA ASP A 251 -17.12 -17.07 -9.88
C ASP A 251 -17.85 -16.05 -10.78
N TRP A 252 -18.16 -14.85 -10.27
CA TRP A 252 -18.77 -13.77 -11.05
C TRP A 252 -17.77 -13.08 -12.00
N LEU A 253 -16.50 -12.93 -11.59
CA LEU A 253 -15.46 -12.27 -12.37
C LEU A 253 -14.88 -13.14 -13.49
N LEU A 254 -14.71 -14.45 -13.24
CA LEU A 254 -14.04 -15.36 -14.18
C LEU A 254 -14.62 -15.34 -15.60
N PRO A 255 -15.94 -15.35 -15.82
CA PRO A 255 -16.51 -15.26 -17.17
C PRO A 255 -16.27 -13.94 -17.88
N GLN A 256 -15.93 -12.88 -17.14
CA GLN A 256 -15.73 -11.53 -17.67
C GLN A 256 -14.24 -11.23 -17.91
N ALA A 257 -13.34 -11.97 -17.25
CA ALA A 257 -11.91 -11.85 -17.44
C ALA A 257 -11.49 -12.63 -18.70
N ASN A 258 -10.93 -11.97 -19.70
CA ASN A 258 -10.30 -12.64 -20.86
C ASN A 258 -8.94 -13.22 -20.43
N LEU A 259 -8.96 -14.14 -19.47
CA LEU A 259 -7.79 -14.93 -19.14
C LEU A 259 -7.64 -15.95 -20.28
N ASP A 260 -6.57 -15.84 -21.04
CA ASP A 260 -6.26 -16.51 -22.31
C ASP A 260 -7.08 -17.77 -22.67
N ALA A 261 -7.66 -17.79 -23.88
CA ALA A 261 -8.52 -18.84 -24.40
C ALA A 261 -7.88 -20.26 -24.49
N SER A 262 -6.64 -20.42 -24.02
CA SER A 262 -5.98 -21.73 -23.89
C SER A 262 -6.46 -22.50 -22.65
N THR A 263 -7.12 -21.84 -21.70
CA THR A 263 -7.74 -22.47 -20.54
C THR A 263 -9.25 -22.49 -20.76
N SER A 264 -9.76 -23.64 -21.24
CA SER A 264 -11.19 -23.88 -21.42
C SER A 264 -11.91 -23.85 -20.05
N PHE A 265 -12.50 -22.71 -19.70
CA PHE A 265 -13.36 -22.56 -18.51
C PHE A 265 -14.74 -23.25 -18.65
N ALA A 266 -14.93 -24.06 -19.69
CA ALA A 266 -16.23 -24.68 -20.01
C ALA A 266 -16.56 -25.92 -19.20
N SER A 267 -15.69 -26.40 -18.30
CA SER A 267 -16.00 -27.59 -17.49
C SER A 267 -16.22 -27.19 -16.02
N LYS A 268 -17.40 -27.59 -15.50
CA LYS A 268 -17.75 -27.54 -14.05
C LYS A 268 -16.92 -28.55 -13.21
N ASP A 269 -15.77 -28.96 -13.70
CA ASP A 269 -14.87 -29.86 -12.99
C ASP A 269 -14.02 -29.10 -11.96
N LYS A 270 -13.49 -29.86 -10.98
CA LYS A 270 -12.64 -29.45 -9.85
C LYS A 270 -11.44 -28.55 -10.19
N ASP A 271 -11.25 -28.22 -11.46
CA ASP A 271 -10.16 -27.40 -12.01
C ASP A 271 -10.54 -25.93 -12.33
N SER A 272 -11.78 -25.49 -12.00
CA SER A 272 -12.25 -24.12 -12.29
C SER A 272 -11.32 -23.03 -11.75
N TYR A 273 -10.62 -23.30 -10.66
CA TYR A 273 -9.65 -22.36 -10.06
C TYR A 273 -8.19 -22.65 -10.42
N ARG A 274 -7.90 -23.49 -11.43
CA ARG A 274 -6.51 -23.75 -11.82
C ARG A 274 -5.83 -22.48 -12.32
N ALA A 275 -6.48 -21.75 -13.20
CA ALA A 275 -5.95 -20.46 -13.71
C ALA A 275 -5.71 -19.45 -12.57
N LEU A 276 -6.59 -19.42 -11.56
CA LEU A 276 -6.37 -18.57 -10.38
C LEU A 276 -5.19 -19.03 -9.54
N ARG A 277 -4.94 -20.34 -9.45
CA ARG A 277 -3.73 -20.85 -8.77
C ARG A 277 -2.46 -20.49 -9.53
N ASP A 278 -2.47 -20.61 -10.87
CA ASP A 278 -1.34 -20.24 -11.71
C ASP A 278 -1.08 -18.71 -11.64
N LEU A 279 -2.13 -17.91 -11.64
CA LEU A 279 -2.06 -16.46 -11.42
C LEU A 279 -1.51 -16.15 -10.02
N ASN A 280 -1.99 -16.84 -8.97
CA ASN A 280 -1.45 -16.72 -7.62
C ASN A 280 0.05 -17.01 -7.56
N ASP A 281 0.48 -18.12 -8.14
CA ASP A 281 1.88 -18.54 -8.10
C ASP A 281 2.77 -17.49 -8.83
N THR A 282 2.28 -16.91 -9.91
CA THR A 282 2.95 -15.82 -10.61
C THR A 282 3.03 -14.55 -9.75
N LEU A 283 1.91 -14.09 -9.20
CA LEU A 283 1.86 -12.89 -8.35
C LEU A 283 2.70 -13.06 -7.07
N GLN A 284 2.63 -14.23 -6.42
CA GLN A 284 3.47 -14.53 -5.24
C GLN A 284 4.95 -14.57 -5.61
N SER A 285 5.31 -15.10 -6.78
CA SER A 285 6.70 -15.06 -7.27
C SER A 285 7.16 -13.62 -7.45
N LYS A 286 6.36 -12.76 -8.09
CA LYS A 286 6.66 -11.32 -8.25
C LYS A 286 6.76 -10.60 -6.91
N LYS A 287 5.84 -10.86 -5.98
CA LYS A 287 5.85 -10.29 -4.62
C LYS A 287 7.11 -10.64 -3.84
N ASN A 288 7.67 -11.83 -4.06
CA ASN A 288 8.87 -12.31 -3.40
C ASN A 288 10.17 -11.97 -4.16
N ASP A 289 10.08 -11.53 -5.42
CA ASP A 289 11.24 -11.10 -6.20
C ASP A 289 11.62 -9.66 -5.83
N VAL A 290 12.55 -9.57 -4.89
CA VAL A 290 13.08 -8.31 -4.35
C VAL A 290 14.56 -8.13 -4.68
N ALA A 291 15.10 -8.89 -5.63
CA ALA A 291 16.51 -8.87 -5.97
C ALA A 291 16.98 -7.54 -6.57
N HIS A 292 16.06 -6.78 -7.18
CA HIS A 292 16.30 -5.47 -7.78
C HIS A 292 16.27 -4.31 -6.77
N LEU A 293 15.78 -4.54 -5.53
CA LEU A 293 15.61 -3.52 -4.50
C LEU A 293 16.89 -3.37 -3.67
N ASP A 294 17.27 -2.15 -3.39
CA ASP A 294 18.33 -1.84 -2.45
C ASP A 294 17.85 -1.96 -0.98
N THR A 295 18.72 -1.68 -0.01
CA THR A 295 18.37 -1.82 1.41
C THR A 295 17.30 -0.80 1.84
N ARG A 296 17.37 0.44 1.37
CA ARG A 296 16.38 1.47 1.68
C ARG A 296 15.01 1.09 1.13
N ASP A 297 14.96 0.59 -0.09
CA ASP A 297 13.74 0.10 -0.73
C ASP A 297 13.12 -1.08 0.03
N LEU A 298 13.94 -2.05 0.43
CA LEU A 298 13.48 -3.19 1.22
C LEU A 298 12.91 -2.78 2.58
N LEU A 299 13.47 -1.75 3.22
CA LEU A 299 12.98 -1.24 4.50
C LEU A 299 11.63 -0.51 4.36
N ARG A 300 11.45 0.31 3.30
CA ARG A 300 10.23 1.10 3.11
C ARG A 300 9.07 0.35 2.45
N ARG A 301 9.32 -0.80 1.80
CA ARG A 301 8.34 -1.57 1.04
C ARG A 301 7.13 -2.05 1.86
N ASP A 302 7.35 -2.57 3.07
CA ASP A 302 6.30 -2.98 4.02
C ASP A 302 6.69 -2.51 5.41
N TYR A 303 6.51 -1.22 5.64
CA TYR A 303 6.94 -0.48 6.81
C TYR A 303 5.75 0.08 7.59
N LYS A 304 5.86 0.04 8.91
CA LYS A 304 4.95 0.76 9.81
C LYS A 304 5.72 1.46 10.91
N GLU A 305 5.31 2.68 11.20
CA GLU A 305 5.87 3.50 12.26
C GLU A 305 4.95 3.54 13.48
N TYR A 306 5.56 3.61 14.65
CA TYR A 306 4.88 3.62 15.94
C TYR A 306 5.50 4.67 16.83
N THR A 307 4.66 5.34 17.59
CA THR A 307 5.05 6.32 18.61
C THR A 307 4.64 5.80 19.97
N PHE A 308 5.56 5.79 20.92
CA PHE A 308 5.34 5.28 22.28
C PHE A 308 5.76 6.31 23.33
N ALA A 309 5.11 6.29 24.49
CA ALA A 309 5.55 6.98 25.70
C ALA A 309 6.29 5.98 26.60
N PRO A 310 7.64 6.06 26.72
CA PRO A 310 8.40 5.09 27.49
C PRO A 310 8.04 5.17 29.00
N ALA A 311 7.75 4.03 29.64
CA ALA A 311 7.39 3.99 31.05
C ALA A 311 8.49 4.55 31.98
N TRP A 312 9.75 4.52 31.55
CA TRP A 312 10.90 5.05 32.30
C TRP A 312 11.23 6.52 32.00
N ALA A 313 10.56 7.12 31.02
CA ALA A 313 10.71 8.51 30.62
C ALA A 313 9.40 9.04 30.02
N PRO A 314 8.35 9.25 30.85
CA PRO A 314 6.99 9.57 30.37
C PRO A 314 6.91 10.87 29.57
N ASP A 315 7.83 11.80 29.81
CA ASP A 315 7.92 13.09 29.11
C ASP A 315 8.62 13.00 27.75
N LYS A 316 9.12 11.82 27.39
CA LYS A 316 9.79 11.58 26.10
C LYS A 316 8.90 10.77 25.18
N THR A 317 9.09 10.99 23.91
CA THR A 317 8.46 10.20 22.84
C THR A 317 9.54 9.31 22.20
N LEU A 318 9.23 8.03 22.02
CA LEU A 318 10.06 7.08 21.32
C LEU A 318 9.41 6.73 19.98
N ARG A 319 10.16 6.90 18.89
CA ARG A 319 9.72 6.56 17.53
C ARG A 319 10.36 5.23 17.10
N ALA A 320 9.53 4.27 16.71
CA ALA A 320 9.97 2.96 16.30
C ALA A 320 9.42 2.58 14.93
N GLY A 321 10.28 2.07 14.05
CA GLY A 321 9.91 1.53 12.75
C GLY A 321 9.98 0.01 12.72
N LEU A 322 9.00 -0.64 12.09
CA LEU A 322 9.02 -2.08 11.82
C LEU A 322 8.88 -2.32 10.31
N ALA A 323 9.94 -2.81 9.69
CA ALA A 323 9.98 -3.20 8.28
C ALA A 323 9.84 -4.72 8.13
N THR A 324 8.96 -5.19 7.23
CA THR A 324 8.84 -6.62 6.89
C THR A 324 9.47 -6.88 5.53
N VAL A 325 10.44 -7.79 5.47
CA VAL A 325 11.26 -8.02 4.27
C VAL A 325 11.22 -9.49 3.87
N PRO A 326 10.85 -9.83 2.60
CA PRO A 326 10.77 -11.21 2.13
C PRO A 326 12.14 -11.77 1.70
N ARG A 327 13.17 -11.56 2.54
CA ARG A 327 14.56 -11.97 2.27
C ARG A 327 15.28 -12.36 3.56
N GLY A 328 16.02 -13.47 3.56
CA GLY A 328 16.81 -13.89 4.73
C GLY A 328 18.04 -13.01 4.94
N LEU A 329 18.36 -12.69 6.20
CA LEU A 329 19.49 -11.83 6.57
C LEU A 329 20.83 -12.36 6.10
N LYS A 330 21.02 -13.69 6.09
CA LYS A 330 22.30 -14.30 5.67
C LYS A 330 22.71 -13.89 4.26
N GLY A 331 21.79 -13.96 3.30
CA GLY A 331 22.02 -13.55 1.92
C GLY A 331 22.18 -12.03 1.80
N TRP A 332 21.29 -11.30 2.46
CA TRP A 332 21.27 -9.85 2.43
C TRP A 332 22.57 -9.22 2.98
N LEU A 333 23.04 -9.69 4.15
CA LEU A 333 24.31 -9.27 4.74
C LEU A 333 25.54 -9.67 3.91
N ALA A 334 25.46 -10.74 3.10
CA ALA A 334 26.56 -11.17 2.25
C ALA A 334 26.70 -10.30 0.99
N ASP A 335 25.57 -9.89 0.40
CA ASP A 335 25.54 -9.12 -0.85
C ASP A 335 26.01 -7.67 -0.68
N LEU A 336 25.89 -7.14 0.55
CA LEU A 336 26.24 -5.75 0.89
C LEU A 336 27.66 -5.58 1.44
N ARG A 337 28.46 -6.67 1.52
CA ARG A 337 29.86 -6.53 1.90
C ARG A 337 30.66 -5.94 0.76
N PRO A 338 31.51 -4.92 1.02
CA PRO A 338 32.48 -4.49 0.03
C PRO A 338 33.31 -5.71 -0.39
N SER A 339 33.34 -6.03 -1.66
CA SER A 339 34.22 -7.05 -2.21
C SER A 339 35.65 -6.59 -1.97
N SER A 340 36.35 -7.21 -1.00
CA SER A 340 37.78 -6.97 -0.72
C SER A 340 38.68 -7.56 -1.80
N ALA A 341 38.16 -7.89 -2.97
CA ALA A 341 38.92 -8.48 -4.06
C ALA A 341 38.53 -7.79 -5.40
N GLY A 342 39.44 -6.93 -5.87
CA GLY A 342 39.62 -6.68 -7.31
C GLY A 342 38.61 -5.72 -7.94
N THR A 343 39.14 -4.61 -8.42
CA THR A 343 38.53 -3.74 -9.42
C THR A 343 37.93 -4.53 -10.57
N ASN A 344 36.59 -4.55 -10.66
CA ASN A 344 35.94 -5.01 -11.88
C ASN A 344 36.25 -4.02 -13.02
N ALA A 345 36.59 -4.56 -14.20
CA ALA A 345 37.07 -3.86 -15.40
C ALA A 345 36.12 -2.81 -16.02
N LYS A 346 35.22 -2.18 -15.27
CA LYS A 346 34.30 -1.11 -15.67
C LYS A 346 34.21 0.06 -14.71
N GLY A 347 35.22 0.32 -13.88
CA GLY A 347 35.38 1.66 -13.27
C GLY A 347 34.17 2.30 -12.55
N LYS A 348 33.20 1.53 -12.08
CA LYS A 348 32.11 2.02 -11.21
C LYS A 348 32.39 1.56 -9.79
N ASP A 349 32.80 2.50 -8.98
CA ASP A 349 32.90 2.39 -7.54
C ASP A 349 31.48 2.19 -6.98
N LYS A 350 31.07 0.93 -6.84
CA LYS A 350 29.83 0.56 -6.13
C LYS A 350 30.22 0.01 -4.77
N SER A 351 30.65 0.88 -3.87
CA SER A 351 30.61 0.60 -2.45
C SER A 351 29.13 0.70 -2.02
N SER A 352 28.40 -0.42 -2.13
CA SER A 352 27.09 -0.50 -1.45
C SER A 352 27.34 -0.33 0.05
N PRO A 353 26.59 0.55 0.74
CA PRO A 353 26.73 0.71 2.18
C PRO A 353 26.48 -0.62 2.88
N ASP A 354 27.18 -0.86 3.99
CA ASP A 354 26.91 -2.01 4.86
C ASP A 354 25.42 -2.00 5.25
N PHE A 355 24.83 -3.18 5.44
CA PHE A 355 23.43 -3.34 5.87
C PHE A 355 23.08 -2.43 7.05
N TRP A 356 23.93 -2.41 8.08
CA TRP A 356 23.69 -1.61 9.27
C TRP A 356 23.82 -0.10 9.01
N ASP A 357 24.76 0.30 8.16
CA ASP A 357 24.91 1.71 7.77
C ASP A 357 23.71 2.18 6.96
N ALA A 358 23.16 1.33 6.10
CA ALA A 358 21.92 1.62 5.38
C ALA A 358 20.72 1.69 6.33
N CYS A 359 20.62 0.79 7.33
CA CYS A 359 19.60 0.85 8.37
C CYS A 359 19.72 2.13 9.22
N ALA A 360 20.95 2.53 9.61
CA ALA A 360 21.19 3.74 10.36
C ALA A 360 20.80 4.99 9.55
N SER A 361 21.16 5.05 8.27
CA SER A 361 20.75 6.14 7.37
C SER A 361 19.23 6.24 7.22
N TYR A 362 18.54 5.10 7.13
CA TYR A 362 17.08 5.07 7.10
C TYR A 362 16.45 5.54 8.43
N MET A 363 17.07 5.18 9.58
CA MET A 363 16.65 5.69 10.88
C MET A 363 16.87 7.20 11.01
N ASP A 364 17.95 7.73 10.43
CA ASP A 364 18.20 9.19 10.40
C ASP A 364 17.15 9.89 9.53
N GLU A 365 16.84 9.36 8.34
CA GLU A 365 15.81 9.88 7.44
C GLU A 365 14.43 9.94 8.10
N ARG A 366 14.09 8.93 8.90
CA ARG A 366 12.78 8.79 9.55
C ARG A 366 12.77 9.29 10.99
N GLU A 367 13.88 9.79 11.51
CA GLU A 367 14.05 10.23 12.91
C GLU A 367 13.66 9.14 13.93
N LEU A 368 14.07 7.89 13.70
CA LEU A 368 13.73 6.76 14.55
C LEU A 368 14.73 6.57 15.70
N ASP A 369 14.23 6.13 16.83
CA ASP A 369 15.01 5.63 17.97
C ASP A 369 15.27 4.12 17.87
N VAL A 370 14.32 3.40 17.26
CA VAL A 370 14.33 1.94 17.11
C VAL A 370 13.92 1.53 15.70
N LEU A 371 14.67 0.63 15.09
CA LEU A 371 14.28 -0.05 13.85
C LEU A 371 14.30 -1.57 14.06
N GLY A 372 13.17 -2.23 13.82
CA GLY A 372 13.04 -3.67 13.73
C GLY A 372 12.88 -4.13 12.29
N VAL A 373 13.83 -4.91 11.78
CA VAL A 373 13.75 -5.53 10.44
C VAL A 373 13.29 -6.97 10.62
N LEU A 374 12.04 -7.25 10.22
CA LEU A 374 11.37 -8.54 10.39
C LEU A 374 11.42 -9.30 9.07
N THR A 375 12.30 -10.28 8.96
CA THR A 375 12.44 -11.03 7.70
C THR A 375 11.50 -12.23 7.64
N SER A 376 11.13 -12.62 6.41
CA SER A 376 10.24 -13.74 6.16
C SER A 376 10.54 -14.35 4.78
N TRP A 377 11.08 -15.58 4.76
CA TRP A 377 11.40 -16.25 3.49
C TRP A 377 11.20 -17.77 3.60
N ARG A 378 11.27 -18.45 2.47
CA ARG A 378 11.42 -19.91 2.44
C ARG A 378 12.88 -20.27 2.19
N ASP A 379 13.41 -21.22 2.97
CA ASP A 379 14.74 -21.75 2.69
C ASP A 379 14.69 -22.65 1.42
N ASP A 380 15.89 -22.89 0.84
CA ASP A 380 16.02 -23.78 -0.30
C ASP A 380 15.60 -25.19 0.14
N GLY A 381 14.43 -25.62 -0.34
CA GLY A 381 13.93 -26.96 -0.07
C GLY A 381 14.82 -28.03 -0.71
N ARG A 382 14.74 -29.26 -0.23
CA ARG A 382 15.29 -30.40 -0.97
C ARG A 382 14.51 -30.57 -2.28
N ILE A 383 15.16 -31.11 -3.32
CA ILE A 383 14.54 -31.41 -4.61
C ILE A 383 13.18 -32.08 -4.39
N GLY A 384 12.10 -31.47 -4.87
CA GLY A 384 10.72 -31.97 -4.74
C GLY A 384 9.97 -31.55 -3.47
N SER A 385 10.55 -30.69 -2.59
CA SER A 385 9.83 -30.12 -1.44
C SER A 385 9.83 -28.60 -1.45
N ARG A 386 8.69 -27.97 -1.09
CA ARG A 386 8.67 -26.52 -0.78
C ARG A 386 9.50 -26.31 0.49
N GLY A 387 10.54 -25.47 0.45
CA GLY A 387 11.40 -25.17 1.59
C GLY A 387 10.60 -24.70 2.83
N LYS A 388 11.21 -24.79 4.01
CA LYS A 388 10.59 -24.37 5.26
C LYS A 388 10.49 -22.85 5.33
N HIS A 389 9.36 -22.36 5.81
CA HIS A 389 9.19 -20.95 6.14
C HIS A 389 10.07 -20.58 7.33
N ARG A 390 10.85 -19.51 7.17
CA ARG A 390 11.84 -19.02 8.15
C ARG A 390 11.58 -17.55 8.43
N ARG A 391 11.94 -17.13 9.64
CA ARG A 391 11.96 -15.74 10.06
C ARG A 391 13.21 -15.44 10.85
N GLU A 392 13.71 -14.23 10.66
CA GLU A 392 14.75 -13.61 11.50
C GLU A 392 14.33 -12.19 11.83
N GLN A 393 14.91 -11.64 12.88
CA GLN A 393 14.72 -10.24 13.25
C GLN A 393 16.09 -9.59 13.43
N ALA A 394 16.30 -8.41 12.82
CA ALA A 394 17.42 -7.54 13.09
C ALA A 394 16.91 -6.26 13.75
N TRP A 395 17.53 -5.85 14.83
CA TRP A 395 17.14 -4.69 15.60
C TRP A 395 18.31 -3.72 15.70
N LEU A 396 18.04 -2.45 15.44
CA LEU A 396 18.99 -1.35 15.56
C LEU A 396 18.38 -0.26 16.44
N LEU A 397 19.14 0.21 17.41
CA LEU A 397 18.74 1.23 18.37
C LEU A 397 19.73 2.38 18.36
N ARG A 398 19.22 3.60 18.44
CA ARG A 398 20.01 4.82 18.65
C ARG A 398 20.20 5.00 20.15
N THR A 399 21.38 4.64 20.67
CA THR A 399 21.69 4.70 22.09
C THR A 399 23.20 4.56 22.33
N ALA A 400 23.72 5.17 23.39
CA ALA A 400 25.15 5.20 23.66
C ALA A 400 25.68 3.85 24.19
N SER A 401 24.86 3.03 24.85
CA SER A 401 25.29 1.79 25.51
C SER A 401 24.20 0.71 25.53
N GLU A 402 24.62 -0.57 25.49
CA GLU A 402 23.73 -1.71 25.75
C GLU A 402 23.15 -1.72 27.18
N SER A 403 23.78 -1.01 28.10
CA SER A 403 23.30 -0.88 29.49
C SER A 403 22.22 0.18 29.68
N ASP A 404 21.96 1.00 28.66
CA ASP A 404 20.88 1.99 28.71
C ASP A 404 19.51 1.29 28.88
N GLU A 405 18.54 2.02 29.39
CA GLU A 405 17.23 1.46 29.76
C GLU A 405 16.50 0.87 28.55
N LEU A 406 16.55 1.51 27.40
CA LEU A 406 15.89 1.03 26.18
C LEU A 406 16.44 -0.33 25.70
N PRO A 407 17.74 -0.52 25.40
CA PRO A 407 18.25 -1.81 24.98
C PRO A 407 18.05 -2.87 26.05
N ARG A 408 18.28 -2.56 27.33
CA ARG A 408 18.10 -3.50 28.43
C ARG A 408 16.67 -4.08 28.47
N ARG A 409 15.66 -3.23 28.34
CA ARG A 409 14.24 -3.66 28.32
C ARG A 409 13.88 -4.38 27.02
N LEU A 410 14.32 -3.84 25.89
CA LEU A 410 13.97 -4.42 24.60
C LEU A 410 14.55 -5.83 24.45
N TRP A 411 15.82 -6.02 24.80
CA TRP A 411 16.44 -7.34 24.70
C TRP A 411 15.79 -8.35 25.65
N ALA A 412 15.53 -7.99 26.88
CA ALA A 412 14.85 -8.86 27.83
C ALA A 412 13.44 -9.23 27.35
N GLY A 413 12.62 -8.27 26.94
CA GLY A 413 11.25 -8.53 26.50
C GLY A 413 11.18 -9.33 25.20
N LEU A 414 12.10 -9.11 24.26
CA LEU A 414 12.18 -9.90 23.04
C LEU A 414 12.60 -11.36 23.32
N GLU A 415 13.62 -11.57 24.17
CA GLU A 415 14.15 -12.89 24.49
C GLU A 415 13.23 -13.73 25.38
N GLU A 416 12.40 -13.08 26.23
CA GLU A 416 11.39 -13.72 27.06
C GLU A 416 10.09 -14.05 26.30
N SER A 417 9.90 -13.54 25.08
CA SER A 417 8.66 -13.69 24.33
C SER A 417 8.38 -15.15 23.95
N LYS A 418 7.34 -15.74 24.57
CA LYS A 418 6.85 -17.08 24.22
C LYS A 418 6.18 -17.11 22.84
N ALA A 419 5.64 -15.99 22.36
CA ALA A 419 4.98 -15.88 21.08
C ALA A 419 5.98 -15.88 19.90
N LEU A 420 7.12 -15.22 20.06
CA LEU A 420 8.13 -15.11 19.00
C LEU A 420 9.19 -16.23 19.07
N LYS A 421 9.51 -16.72 20.27
CA LYS A 421 10.55 -17.73 20.52
C LYS A 421 11.88 -17.34 19.91
N LEU A 422 12.35 -16.13 20.23
CA LEU A 422 13.56 -15.55 19.67
C LEU A 422 14.80 -16.20 20.25
N LYS A 423 15.77 -16.52 19.37
CA LYS A 423 17.09 -17.00 19.74
C LYS A 423 18.14 -16.07 19.15
N ARG A 424 18.95 -15.46 20.02
CA ARG A 424 20.03 -14.56 19.60
C ARG A 424 21.00 -15.27 18.66
N LYS A 425 21.38 -14.56 17.60
CA LYS A 425 22.40 -15.00 16.65
C LYS A 425 23.70 -14.24 16.92
N ASP A 426 24.69 -14.98 17.36
CA ASP A 426 26.01 -14.43 17.63
C ASP A 426 26.97 -14.72 16.48
N GLY A 427 28.04 -13.94 16.39
CA GLY A 427 29.13 -14.11 15.44
C GLY A 427 29.44 -12.85 14.63
N LYS A 428 30.65 -12.79 14.07
CA LYS A 428 31.21 -11.63 13.33
C LYS A 428 30.30 -11.14 12.18
N ARG A 429 29.47 -12.01 11.61
CA ARG A 429 28.53 -11.70 10.52
C ARG A 429 27.42 -10.76 10.95
N TYR A 430 26.96 -10.89 12.20
CA TYR A 430 25.85 -10.13 12.77
C TYR A 430 26.31 -9.00 13.68
N ALA A 431 27.61 -8.98 13.99
CA ALA A 431 28.20 -7.95 14.82
C ALA A 431 28.35 -6.65 14.00
N TRP A 432 27.91 -5.58 14.57
CA TRP A 432 28.14 -4.23 14.10
C TRP A 432 28.40 -3.34 15.30
N TYR A 433 29.35 -2.45 15.17
CA TYR A 433 29.73 -1.52 16.22
C TYR A 433 29.91 -0.12 15.64
N LYS A 434 29.18 0.81 16.18
CA LYS A 434 29.26 2.23 15.86
C LYS A 434 28.87 3.01 17.11
N ASP A 435 29.62 4.06 17.44
CA ASP A 435 29.32 4.90 18.59
C ASP A 435 27.91 5.49 18.48
N GLY A 436 27.16 5.42 19.56
CA GLY A 436 25.77 5.88 19.60
C GLY A 436 24.74 4.88 19.04
N TRP A 437 25.14 3.64 18.76
CA TRP A 437 24.26 2.62 18.20
C TRP A 437 24.48 1.25 18.81
N VAL A 438 23.38 0.49 18.95
CA VAL A 438 23.40 -0.90 19.41
C VAL A 438 22.53 -1.77 18.51
N ALA A 439 23.04 -2.94 18.11
CA ALA A 439 22.37 -3.85 17.20
C ALA A 439 22.34 -5.30 17.71
N ARG A 440 21.23 -6.02 17.46
CA ARG A 440 21.12 -7.46 17.70
C ARG A 440 20.34 -8.16 16.59
N VAL A 441 20.67 -9.42 16.36
CA VAL A 441 19.98 -10.29 15.41
C VAL A 441 19.45 -11.53 16.12
N TYR A 442 18.25 -11.94 15.73
CA TYR A 442 17.58 -13.12 16.27
C TYR A 442 17.07 -14.05 15.16
N GLU A 443 17.15 -15.34 15.40
CA GLU A 443 16.33 -16.34 14.71
C GLU A 443 14.97 -16.41 15.41
N GLN A 444 13.87 -16.42 14.66
CA GLN A 444 12.54 -16.53 15.21
C GLN A 444 12.03 -17.97 15.07
N GLY A 445 11.74 -18.59 16.21
CA GLY A 445 11.30 -20.00 16.24
C GLY A 445 9.86 -20.19 15.79
N ASP A 446 8.99 -19.21 16.07
CA ASP A 446 7.60 -19.25 15.60
C ASP A 446 7.47 -18.49 14.27
N ALA A 447 7.46 -19.24 13.16
CA ALA A 447 7.34 -18.66 11.83
C ALA A 447 5.92 -18.13 11.50
N SER A 448 4.89 -18.45 12.31
CA SER A 448 3.54 -17.94 12.13
C SER A 448 3.36 -16.53 12.71
N ALA A 449 4.16 -16.17 13.73
CA ALA A 449 4.10 -14.86 14.37
C ALA A 449 4.67 -13.78 13.45
N THR A 450 3.84 -12.80 13.11
CA THR A 450 4.15 -11.71 12.17
C THR A 450 4.35 -10.38 12.92
N ARG A 451 4.48 -9.26 12.19
CA ARG A 451 4.46 -7.90 12.75
C ARG A 451 3.25 -7.68 13.69
N LYS A 452 2.12 -8.34 13.44
CA LYS A 452 0.93 -8.27 14.31
C LYS A 452 1.18 -8.80 15.73
N ALA A 453 2.19 -9.67 15.92
CA ALA A 453 2.63 -10.12 17.25
C ALA A 453 3.78 -9.25 17.78
N THR A 454 4.68 -8.80 16.91
CA THR A 454 5.86 -8.02 17.32
C THR A 454 5.52 -6.60 17.75
N ALA A 455 4.58 -5.91 17.06
CA ALA A 455 4.26 -4.52 17.37
C ALA A 455 3.57 -4.35 18.75
N PRO A 456 2.56 -5.16 19.14
CA PRO A 456 2.04 -5.13 20.51
C PRO A 456 3.08 -5.45 21.57
N LEU A 457 3.94 -6.45 21.33
CA LEU A 457 5.03 -6.78 22.25
C LEU A 457 5.99 -5.60 22.45
N LEU A 458 6.39 -4.92 21.35
CA LEU A 458 7.23 -3.73 21.43
C LEU A 458 6.56 -2.63 22.27
N ARG A 459 5.27 -2.40 22.07
CA ARG A 459 4.48 -1.45 22.88
C ARG A 459 4.51 -1.82 24.35
N ASP A 460 4.22 -3.07 24.69
CA ASP A 460 4.19 -3.55 26.08
C ASP A 460 5.56 -3.39 26.76
N ILE A 461 6.65 -3.68 26.06
CA ILE A 461 8.03 -3.49 26.54
C ILE A 461 8.32 -2.02 26.83
N VAL A 462 7.97 -1.12 25.90
CA VAL A 462 8.30 0.31 26.00
C VAL A 462 7.38 1.02 26.99
N GLU A 463 6.08 0.76 26.95
CA GLU A 463 5.10 1.40 27.84
C GLU A 463 4.99 0.71 29.22
N GLY A 464 5.76 -0.37 29.45
CA GLY A 464 5.80 -1.06 30.75
C GLY A 464 4.49 -1.78 31.09
N ARG A 465 3.67 -2.08 30.09
CA ARG A 465 2.46 -2.88 30.28
C ARG A 465 2.88 -4.33 30.53
N LYS A 466 2.32 -4.96 31.57
CA LYS A 466 2.52 -6.40 31.74
C LYS A 466 1.89 -7.09 30.53
N ALA A 467 2.67 -7.86 29.79
CA ALA A 467 2.13 -8.75 28.76
C ALA A 467 0.99 -9.54 29.39
N GLY A 468 -0.22 -9.40 28.85
CA GLY A 468 -1.37 -10.18 29.33
C GLY A 468 -1.02 -11.67 29.23
N LEU A 469 -1.10 -12.35 30.34
CA LEU A 469 -0.93 -13.80 30.47
C LEU A 469 -1.98 -14.54 29.66
#